data_558e1949d5c118b44f02ca0c35f5bb1e
#
_entry.id   558e1949d5c118b44f02ca0c35f5bb1e
#
_cell.length_a   1.000
_cell.length_b   1.000
_cell.length_c   1.000
_cell.angle_alpha   90.00
_cell.angle_beta   90.00
_cell.angle_gamma   90.00
#
_symmetry.space_group_name_H-M   'P 1'
#
loop_
_entity.id
_entity.type
_entity.pdbx_description
1 polymer ?
#
loop_
_entity_poly.entity_id
_entity_poly.type
_entity_poly.pdbx_seq_one_letter_code
_entity_poly.pdbx_strand_id
1 'polypeptide(L)'
;KYPNKNVLIIDVGTCINNDFIDNKNIHYGGSISPGFESRYKSLSDSTKKLPFLVCKTPEIITGNSTKNSIHSGVYYGILSEIKYQIKYYTKQYININVVLTGGDSIFLSKPLKNRIFADQNFLAQGLNYLLELNKIKL
;
A
#
# COMPACT_ATOMS: atom_id res chain seq x y z
N LYS A 1 -10.85 -11.71 10.13
CA LYS A 1 -9.68 -12.55 9.82
C LYS A 1 -8.62 -12.49 10.93
N TYR A 2 -8.49 -11.36 11.62
CA TYR A 2 -7.48 -11.14 12.67
C TYR A 2 -8.13 -10.63 13.97
N PRO A 3 -9.05 -11.39 14.61
CA PRO A 3 -9.71 -10.93 15.82
C PRO A 3 -8.69 -10.73 16.95
N ASN A 4 -8.88 -9.67 17.72
CA ASN A 4 -8.04 -9.34 18.87
C ASN A 4 -6.54 -9.21 18.55
N LYS A 5 -6.21 -8.72 17.34
CA LYS A 5 -4.83 -8.46 16.89
C LYS A 5 -4.67 -7.01 16.48
N ASN A 6 -3.47 -6.48 16.67
CA ASN A 6 -3.08 -5.24 16.04
C ASN A 6 -2.88 -5.49 14.54
N VAL A 7 -3.51 -4.71 13.68
CA VAL A 7 -3.46 -4.89 12.22
C VAL A 7 -3.21 -3.55 11.55
N LEU A 8 -2.17 -3.48 10.73
CA LEU A 8 -1.95 -2.43 9.76
C LEU A 8 -2.34 -2.96 8.38
N ILE A 9 -3.31 -2.33 7.75
CA ILE A 9 -3.75 -2.66 6.40
C ILE A 9 -3.17 -1.61 5.47
N ILE A 10 -2.50 -2.06 4.42
CA ILE A 10 -1.91 -1.21 3.38
C ILE A 10 -2.52 -1.62 2.05
N ASP A 11 -3.41 -0.80 1.54
CA ASP A 11 -4.07 -1.00 0.24
C ASP A 11 -3.38 -0.12 -0.81
N VAL A 12 -2.82 -0.76 -1.84
CA VAL A 12 -2.02 -0.11 -2.89
C VAL A 12 -2.76 -0.20 -4.22
N GLY A 13 -3.36 0.93 -4.61
CA GLY A 13 -4.08 1.10 -5.87
C GLY A 13 -3.90 2.51 -6.39
N THR A 14 -4.97 3.16 -6.87
CA THR A 14 -4.95 4.58 -7.29
C THR A 14 -4.44 5.49 -6.17
N CYS A 15 -4.82 5.17 -4.93
CA CYS A 15 -4.24 5.71 -3.72
C CYS A 15 -3.55 4.60 -2.93
N ILE A 16 -2.68 4.98 -2.02
CA ILE A 16 -2.15 4.10 -0.98
C ILE A 16 -2.88 4.48 0.29
N ASN A 17 -3.70 3.57 0.80
CA ASN A 17 -4.41 3.74 2.06
C ASN A 17 -3.72 2.90 3.13
N ASN A 18 -3.43 3.52 4.26
CA ASN A 18 -2.96 2.82 5.44
C ASN A 18 -4.03 2.96 6.52
N ASP A 19 -4.50 1.84 7.05
CA ASP A 19 -5.49 1.79 8.12
C ASP A 19 -4.97 0.95 9.29
N PHE A 20 -5.10 1.48 10.50
CA PHE A 20 -4.69 0.79 11.70
C PHE A 20 -5.88 0.44 12.59
N ILE A 21 -5.91 -0.82 13.01
CA ILE A 21 -6.90 -1.38 13.94
C ILE A 21 -6.15 -2.04 15.09
N ASP A 22 -6.51 -1.71 16.34
CA ASP A 22 -5.89 -2.31 17.50
C ASP A 22 -6.49 -3.67 17.90
N ASN A 23 -5.88 -4.31 18.88
CA ASN A 23 -6.32 -5.60 19.42
C ASN A 23 -7.66 -5.55 20.19
N LYS A 24 -8.23 -4.37 20.38
CA LYS A 24 -9.58 -4.16 20.91
C LYS A 24 -10.62 -3.93 19.81
N ASN A 25 -10.20 -4.09 18.55
CA ASN A 25 -11.00 -3.82 17.34
C ASN A 25 -11.40 -2.34 17.16
N ILE A 26 -10.61 -1.41 17.71
CA ILE A 26 -10.81 0.02 17.50
C ILE A 26 -10.04 0.44 16.24
N HIS A 27 -10.76 1.02 15.28
CA HIS A 27 -10.18 1.60 14.07
C HIS A 27 -9.74 3.03 14.35
N TYR A 28 -8.46 3.32 14.20
CA TYR A 28 -7.88 4.64 14.46
C TYR A 28 -7.74 5.50 13.21
N GLY A 29 -8.14 4.98 12.04
CA GLY A 29 -7.85 5.62 10.77
C GLY A 29 -6.42 5.33 10.30
N GLY A 30 -5.86 6.25 9.53
CA GLY A 30 -4.53 6.05 8.98
C GLY A 30 -4.10 7.20 8.07
N SER A 31 -3.57 6.89 6.89
CA SER A 31 -3.12 7.90 5.94
C SER A 31 -3.50 7.53 4.50
N ILE A 32 -3.66 8.54 3.66
CA ILE A 32 -3.91 8.40 2.23
C ILE A 32 -2.84 9.16 1.48
N SER A 33 -2.23 8.52 0.48
CA SER A 33 -1.27 9.14 -0.42
C SER A 33 -1.47 8.66 -1.87
N PRO A 34 -0.92 9.37 -2.88
CA PRO A 34 -1.05 8.95 -4.26
C PRO A 34 -0.35 7.60 -4.52
N GLY A 35 -1.03 6.70 -5.23
CA GLY A 35 -0.46 5.44 -5.71
C GLY A 35 0.48 5.61 -6.90
N PHE A 36 0.90 4.48 -7.50
CA PHE A 36 1.87 4.49 -8.60
C PHE A 36 1.41 5.34 -9.78
N GLU A 37 0.25 5.02 -10.36
CA GLU A 37 -0.26 5.74 -11.54
C GLU A 37 -0.46 7.22 -11.26
N SER A 38 -1.01 7.56 -10.09
CA SER A 38 -1.24 8.96 -9.68
C SER A 38 0.07 9.75 -9.62
N ARG A 39 1.18 9.16 -9.14
CA ARG A 39 2.51 9.81 -9.10
C ARG A 39 3.09 9.98 -10.49
N TYR A 40 2.99 8.97 -11.36
CA TYR A 40 3.42 9.09 -12.76
C TYR A 40 2.66 10.18 -13.49
N LYS A 41 1.33 10.20 -13.33
CA LYS A 41 0.46 11.19 -13.93
C LYS A 41 0.78 12.60 -13.42
N SER A 42 0.94 12.78 -12.13
CA SER A 42 1.31 14.06 -11.52
C SER A 42 2.59 14.64 -12.13
N LEU A 43 3.63 13.82 -12.36
CA LEU A 43 4.88 14.27 -12.97
C LEU A 43 4.69 14.74 -14.41
N SER A 44 3.92 14.02 -15.22
CA SER A 44 3.64 14.41 -16.61
C SER A 44 2.74 15.63 -16.69
N ASP A 45 1.69 15.70 -15.89
CA ASP A 45 0.70 16.78 -15.94
C ASP A 45 1.26 18.10 -15.38
N SER A 46 2.10 18.03 -14.35
CA SER A 46 2.69 19.21 -13.71
C SER A 46 3.94 19.73 -14.40
N THR A 47 4.46 19.05 -15.42
CA THR A 47 5.67 19.46 -16.14
C THR A 47 5.49 19.35 -17.65
N LYS A 48 6.01 20.34 -18.40
CA LYS A 48 5.93 20.33 -19.87
C LYS A 48 6.88 19.33 -20.54
N LYS A 49 7.84 18.78 -19.82
CA LYS A 49 8.98 18.01 -20.39
C LYS A 49 9.03 16.56 -19.98
N LEU A 50 8.35 16.18 -18.90
CA LEU A 50 8.40 14.81 -18.42
C LEU A 50 7.34 13.95 -19.12
N PRO A 51 7.70 12.79 -19.68
CA PRO A 51 6.75 11.91 -20.33
C PRO A 51 5.84 11.22 -19.32
N PHE A 52 4.60 10.93 -19.70
CA PHE A 52 3.79 9.95 -18.97
C PHE A 52 4.40 8.55 -19.17
N LEU A 53 4.59 7.84 -18.06
CA LEU A 53 5.17 6.50 -18.06
C LEU A 53 4.24 5.53 -17.31
N VAL A 54 4.19 4.29 -17.80
CA VAL A 54 3.51 3.19 -17.13
C VAL A 54 4.40 2.63 -16.03
N CYS A 55 3.80 2.20 -14.91
CA CYS A 55 4.53 1.66 -13.77
C CYS A 55 5.47 0.51 -14.17
N LYS A 56 6.71 0.62 -13.75
CA LYS A 56 7.75 -0.40 -13.92
C LYS A 56 8.63 -0.45 -12.68
N THR A 57 8.97 -1.66 -12.24
CA THR A 57 9.98 -1.85 -11.18
C THR A 57 11.37 -1.46 -11.73
N PRO A 58 12.05 -0.47 -11.15
CA PRO A 58 13.38 -0.05 -11.59
C PRO A 58 14.43 -1.09 -11.21
N GLU A 59 15.46 -1.23 -12.07
CA GLU A 59 16.60 -2.12 -11.81
C GLU A 59 17.61 -1.50 -10.84
N ILE A 60 17.72 -0.17 -10.86
CA ILE A 60 18.68 0.60 -10.07
C ILE A 60 18.00 1.79 -9.38
N ILE A 61 18.52 2.16 -8.22
CA ILE A 61 18.00 3.31 -7.47
C ILE A 61 18.38 4.64 -8.11
N THR A 62 19.58 4.75 -8.69
CA THR A 62 20.04 5.97 -9.36
C THR A 62 19.78 5.84 -10.86
N GLY A 63 18.75 6.53 -11.34
CA GLY A 63 18.40 6.53 -12.76
C GLY A 63 19.45 7.25 -13.61
N ASN A 64 19.83 6.66 -14.73
CA ASN A 64 20.80 7.19 -15.69
C ASN A 64 20.16 7.88 -16.92
N SER A 65 18.87 8.07 -16.89
CA SER A 65 18.07 8.79 -17.88
C SER A 65 16.83 9.37 -17.22
N THR A 66 16.17 10.36 -17.84
CA THR A 66 14.91 10.93 -17.33
C THR A 66 13.89 9.84 -17.02
N LYS A 67 13.72 8.87 -17.94
CA LYS A 67 12.78 7.77 -17.77
C LYS A 67 13.14 6.89 -16.54
N ASN A 68 14.39 6.49 -16.42
CA ASN A 68 14.84 5.66 -15.30
C ASN A 68 14.79 6.42 -13.96
N SER A 69 15.04 7.73 -13.98
CA SER A 69 14.93 8.58 -12.80
C SER A 69 13.47 8.72 -12.33
N ILE A 70 12.51 8.84 -13.24
CA ILE A 70 11.09 8.85 -12.92
C ILE A 70 10.67 7.51 -12.29
N HIS A 71 11.02 6.38 -12.93
CA HIS A 71 10.71 5.06 -12.38
C HIS A 71 11.31 4.85 -10.99
N SER A 72 12.58 5.22 -10.81
CA SER A 72 13.27 5.14 -9.53
C SER A 72 12.59 5.99 -8.46
N GLY A 73 12.33 7.27 -8.76
CA GLY A 73 11.72 8.20 -7.79
C GLY A 73 10.33 7.76 -7.34
N VAL A 74 9.47 7.35 -8.28
CA VAL A 74 8.13 6.87 -7.94
C VAL A 74 8.18 5.57 -7.15
N TYR A 75 8.91 4.57 -7.62
CA TYR A 75 8.95 3.25 -7.00
C TYR A 75 9.58 3.28 -5.61
N TYR A 76 10.81 3.81 -5.50
CA TYR A 76 11.50 3.84 -4.21
C TYR A 76 10.89 4.86 -3.24
N GLY A 77 10.25 5.92 -3.75
CA GLY A 77 9.45 6.83 -2.93
C GLY A 77 8.31 6.09 -2.23
N ILE A 78 7.51 5.33 -2.97
CA ILE A 78 6.41 4.51 -2.41
C ILE A 78 6.96 3.42 -1.47
N LEU A 79 7.99 2.69 -1.90
CA LEU A 79 8.58 1.64 -1.08
C LEU A 79 9.11 2.18 0.27
N SER A 80 9.74 3.35 0.26
CA SER A 80 10.25 4.00 1.47
C SER A 80 9.13 4.47 2.40
N GLU A 81 8.07 5.04 1.84
CA GLU A 81 6.87 5.44 2.58
C GLU A 81 6.25 4.24 3.31
N ILE A 82 6.00 3.14 2.60
CA ILE A 82 5.43 1.93 3.18
C ILE A 82 6.36 1.31 4.23
N LYS A 83 7.67 1.25 3.95
CA LYS A 83 8.64 0.77 4.94
C LYS A 83 8.66 1.62 6.21
N TYR A 84 8.49 2.94 6.07
CA TYR A 84 8.40 3.84 7.21
C TYR A 84 7.14 3.56 8.04
N GLN A 85 5.98 3.42 7.41
CA GLN A 85 4.72 3.08 8.07
C GLN A 85 4.84 1.76 8.84
N ILE A 86 5.32 0.71 8.18
CA ILE A 86 5.53 -0.60 8.83
C ILE A 86 6.47 -0.45 10.03
N LYS A 87 7.60 0.24 9.87
CA LYS A 87 8.57 0.45 10.95
C LYS A 87 7.96 1.22 12.13
N TYR A 88 7.18 2.27 11.84
CA TYR A 88 6.52 3.09 12.84
C TYR A 88 5.59 2.25 13.71
N TYR A 89 4.67 1.52 13.09
CA TYR A 89 3.69 0.71 13.81
C TYR A 89 4.31 -0.51 14.50
N THR A 90 5.28 -1.19 13.88
CA THR A 90 5.97 -2.32 14.51
C THR A 90 6.81 -1.91 15.73
N LYS A 91 7.25 -0.66 15.80
CA LYS A 91 7.94 -0.13 16.99
C LYS A 91 6.98 0.12 18.16
N GLN A 92 5.73 0.52 17.86
CA GLN A 92 4.75 0.88 18.89
C GLN A 92 3.90 -0.29 19.37
N TYR A 93 3.63 -1.26 18.48
CA TYR A 93 2.71 -2.36 18.75
C TYR A 93 3.40 -3.71 18.61
N ILE A 94 3.47 -4.44 19.72
CA ILE A 94 4.01 -5.81 19.72
C ILE A 94 3.06 -6.72 18.93
N ASN A 95 3.62 -7.62 18.10
CA ASN A 95 2.87 -8.61 17.33
C ASN A 95 1.81 -8.01 16.38
N ILE A 96 2.13 -6.91 15.72
CA ILE A 96 1.28 -6.35 14.67
C ILE A 96 1.29 -7.22 13.41
N ASN A 97 0.11 -7.47 12.86
CA ASN A 97 -0.03 -8.06 11.53
C ASN A 97 -0.07 -6.95 10.48
N VAL A 98 0.77 -7.04 9.48
CA VAL A 98 0.78 -6.10 8.36
C VAL A 98 0.19 -6.81 7.15
N VAL A 99 -0.93 -6.32 6.65
CA VAL A 99 -1.61 -6.84 5.46
C VAL A 99 -1.34 -5.89 4.30
N LEU A 100 -0.79 -6.43 3.21
CA LEU A 100 -0.62 -5.70 1.95
C LEU A 100 -1.66 -6.22 0.95
N THR A 101 -2.48 -5.32 0.44
CA THR A 101 -3.55 -5.59 -0.53
C THR A 101 -3.57 -4.56 -1.65
N GLY A 102 -4.55 -4.65 -2.55
CA GLY A 102 -4.69 -3.75 -3.69
C GLY A 102 -4.01 -4.25 -4.96
N GLY A 103 -4.44 -3.73 -6.11
CA GLY A 103 -3.99 -4.19 -7.44
C GLY A 103 -2.50 -4.02 -7.66
N ASP A 104 -1.92 -2.94 -7.15
CA ASP A 104 -0.50 -2.60 -7.32
C ASP A 104 0.42 -3.21 -6.24
N SER A 105 -0.16 -3.93 -5.27
CA SER A 105 0.60 -4.61 -4.20
C SER A 105 1.67 -5.57 -4.72
N ILE A 106 1.46 -6.12 -5.91
CA ILE A 106 2.40 -7.04 -6.58
C ILE A 106 3.79 -6.42 -6.77
N PHE A 107 3.88 -5.12 -7.06
CA PHE A 107 5.17 -4.43 -7.23
C PHE A 107 5.98 -4.36 -5.92
N LEU A 108 5.31 -4.46 -4.78
CA LEU A 108 5.90 -4.27 -3.45
C LEU A 108 6.02 -5.57 -2.64
N SER A 109 5.35 -6.64 -3.06
CA SER A 109 5.32 -7.90 -2.32
C SER A 109 6.72 -8.49 -2.11
N LYS A 110 7.58 -8.48 -3.16
CA LYS A 110 8.94 -9.03 -3.11
C LYS A 110 9.85 -8.26 -2.11
N PRO A 111 9.98 -6.93 -2.19
CA PRO A 111 10.85 -6.16 -1.28
C PRO A 111 10.33 -6.08 0.15
N LEU A 112 9.06 -6.44 0.40
CA LEU A 112 8.43 -6.44 1.73
C LEU A 112 8.20 -7.83 2.31
N LYS A 113 8.53 -8.90 1.58
CA LYS A 113 8.18 -10.31 1.84
C LYS A 113 8.28 -10.76 3.32
N ASN A 114 9.30 -10.32 4.05
CA ASN A 114 9.52 -10.76 5.43
C ASN A 114 8.77 -9.92 6.49
N ARG A 115 7.93 -8.98 6.05
CA ARG A 115 7.28 -8.00 6.94
C ARG A 115 5.78 -7.90 6.77
N ILE A 116 5.21 -8.65 5.81
CA ILE A 116 3.81 -8.51 5.40
C ILE A 116 3.15 -9.86 5.14
N PHE A 117 1.84 -9.87 5.27
CA PHE A 117 0.94 -10.88 4.68
C PHE A 117 0.33 -10.29 3.41
N ALA A 118 0.80 -10.69 2.23
CA ALA A 118 0.21 -10.26 0.97
C ALA A 118 -1.12 -11.00 0.74
N ASP A 119 -2.22 -10.27 0.61
CA ASP A 119 -3.57 -10.82 0.36
C ASP A 119 -4.34 -9.90 -0.59
N GLN A 120 -4.27 -10.19 -1.86
CA GLN A 120 -4.97 -9.42 -2.90
C GLN A 120 -6.50 -9.45 -2.77
N ASN A 121 -7.05 -10.47 -2.13
CA ASN A 121 -8.49 -10.64 -1.95
C ASN A 121 -8.99 -10.09 -0.60
N PHE A 122 -8.14 -9.43 0.18
CA PHE A 122 -8.49 -8.99 1.53
C PHE A 122 -9.72 -8.08 1.55
N LEU A 123 -9.79 -7.11 0.64
CA LEU A 123 -10.93 -6.22 0.51
C LEU A 123 -12.21 -6.97 0.10
N ALA A 124 -12.11 -7.86 -0.89
CA ALA A 124 -13.24 -8.69 -1.32
C ALA A 124 -13.76 -9.59 -0.20
N GLN A 125 -12.87 -10.17 0.62
CA GLN A 125 -13.25 -10.94 1.81
C GLN A 125 -14.00 -10.08 2.84
N GLY A 126 -13.56 -8.83 3.05
CA GLY A 126 -14.22 -7.87 3.92
C GLY A 126 -15.63 -7.52 3.43
N LEU A 127 -15.79 -7.24 2.15
CA LEU A 127 -17.09 -6.96 1.53
C LEU A 127 -18.04 -8.14 1.63
N ASN A 128 -17.57 -9.35 1.36
CA ASN A 128 -18.36 -10.57 1.50
C ASN A 128 -18.82 -10.78 2.94
N TYR A 129 -17.96 -10.54 3.92
CA TYR A 129 -18.34 -10.61 5.33
C TYR A 129 -19.46 -9.63 5.69
N LEU A 130 -19.41 -8.40 5.20
CA LEU A 130 -20.47 -7.40 5.39
C LEU A 130 -21.78 -7.82 4.73
N LEU A 131 -21.73 -8.41 3.54
CA LEU A 131 -22.92 -8.95 2.86
C LEU A 131 -23.57 -10.08 3.68
N GLU A 132 -22.80 -11.00 4.20
CA GLU A 132 -23.33 -12.09 5.05
C GLU A 132 -23.94 -11.55 6.35
N LEU A 133 -23.31 -10.59 7.00
CA LEU A 133 -23.91 -9.94 8.20
C LEU A 133 -25.24 -9.27 7.91
N ASN A 134 -25.42 -8.67 6.73
CA ASN A 134 -26.67 -8.01 6.35
C ASN A 134 -27.78 -9.02 5.99
N LYS A 135 -27.44 -10.21 5.48
CA LYS A 135 -28.42 -11.29 5.23
C LYS A 135 -29.02 -11.86 6.53
N ILE A 136 -28.26 -11.87 7.61
CA ILE A 136 -28.70 -12.39 8.91
C ILE A 136 -29.66 -11.41 9.62
N LYS A 137 -29.71 -10.15 9.18
CA LYS A 137 -30.57 -9.10 9.75
C LYS A 137 -31.92 -8.93 9.05
N LEU A 138 -32.20 -9.70 8.00
CA LEU A 138 -33.46 -9.80 7.27
C LEU A 138 -34.19 -11.10 7.68
#